data_6a5e2452182295082ef39baa62457843
#
_entry.id   6a5e2452182295082ef39baa62457843
#
_cell.length_a   1.000
_cell.length_b   1.000
_cell.length_c   1.000
_cell.angle_alpha   90.00
_cell.angle_beta   90.00
_cell.angle_gamma   90.00
#
_symmetry.space_group_name_H-M   'P 1'
#
loop_
_entity.id
_entity.type
_entity.pdbx_description
1 polymer ?
#
loop_
_entity_poly.entity_id
_entity_poly.type
_entity_poly.pdbx_seq_one_letter_code
_entity_poly.pdbx_strand_id
1 'polypeptide(L)'
;LGDVYKRQEPRGAGYSGALSGVAVSKNVAGPYSFVNAFRPNAGFWPVNVQELHKQPCTLSADLRFSGGELPAHPDRLNLLGRDQISGQMARDMNLFVDDDGIAYHIYSSEENSTLHISQLTDDYTSYSGKYARFFPGRFMEAPALFKQKGKYYLIMSGCTGWAPNAGRSAVASSIWGPWKELENPFRGENSEVSFYSQSTYVLPVPGHADRFIYMGDRWTPENAI
;
A
#
# COMPACT_ATOMS: atom_id res chain seq x y z
N LEU A 1 5.16 -19.67 -10.62
CA LEU A 1 5.91 -18.41 -10.66
C LEU A 1 5.64 -17.66 -9.37
N GLY A 2 6.68 -17.38 -8.61
CA GLY A 2 6.59 -16.56 -7.41
C GLY A 2 7.30 -15.24 -7.70
N ASP A 3 6.55 -14.14 -7.68
CA ASP A 3 7.10 -12.81 -7.82
C ASP A 3 7.16 -12.16 -6.43
N VAL A 4 8.24 -11.45 -6.16
CA VAL A 4 8.42 -10.71 -4.91
C VAL A 4 8.64 -9.25 -5.24
N TYR A 5 7.73 -8.42 -4.77
CA TYR A 5 7.88 -6.98 -4.77
C TYR A 5 8.46 -6.54 -3.43
N LYS A 6 9.47 -5.71 -3.47
CA LYS A 6 10.12 -5.17 -2.30
C LYS A 6 10.49 -3.72 -2.52
N ARG A 7 10.29 -2.90 -1.49
CA ARG A 7 10.78 -1.53 -1.49
C ARG A 7 12.29 -1.52 -1.70
N GLN A 8 12.76 -0.72 -2.65
CA GLN A 8 14.16 -0.51 -2.94
C GLN A 8 14.54 0.95 -2.69
N GLU A 9 15.61 1.14 -1.93
CA GLU A 9 16.17 2.46 -1.68
C GLU A 9 17.50 2.57 -2.42
N PRO A 10 17.59 3.37 -3.50
CA PRO A 10 18.86 3.60 -4.18
C PRO A 10 19.89 4.19 -3.22
N ARG A 11 21.14 3.81 -3.37
CA ARG A 11 22.23 4.38 -2.57
C ARG A 11 22.21 5.90 -2.67
N GLY A 12 22.13 6.58 -1.51
CA GLY A 12 22.12 8.04 -1.40
C GLY A 12 20.75 8.70 -1.59
N ALA A 13 19.72 7.98 -2.02
CA ALA A 13 18.36 8.55 -2.11
C ALA A 13 17.60 8.52 -0.79
N GLY A 14 18.03 7.66 0.15
CA GLY A 14 17.32 7.47 1.42
C GLY A 14 15.86 7.06 1.20
N TYR A 15 15.02 7.38 2.16
CA TYR A 15 13.60 7.03 2.17
C TYR A 15 12.78 7.62 1.00
N SER A 16 13.32 8.65 0.34
CA SER A 16 12.67 9.31 -0.81
C SER A 16 12.79 8.53 -2.13
N GLY A 17 13.66 7.53 -2.20
CA GLY A 17 13.78 6.66 -3.38
C GLY A 17 12.49 5.95 -3.71
N ALA A 18 11.95 5.23 -2.73
CA ALA A 18 10.65 4.57 -2.74
C ALA A 18 10.37 3.79 -4.04
N LEU A 19 11.34 2.99 -4.48
CA LEU A 19 11.21 2.12 -5.64
C LEU A 19 10.51 0.82 -5.24
N SER A 20 9.73 0.29 -6.17
CA SER A 20 9.23 -1.09 -6.13
C SER A 20 10.21 -1.97 -6.90
N GLY A 21 10.81 -2.95 -6.21
CA GLY A 21 11.69 -3.95 -6.82
C GLY A 21 10.95 -5.24 -7.09
N VAL A 22 11.22 -5.87 -8.23
CA VAL A 22 10.67 -7.17 -8.61
C VAL A 22 11.75 -8.21 -8.81
N ALA A 23 11.50 -9.41 -8.29
CA ALA A 23 12.34 -10.58 -8.50
C ALA A 23 11.45 -11.80 -8.76
N VAL A 24 11.92 -12.73 -9.56
CA VAL A 24 11.17 -13.90 -9.99
C VAL A 24 11.91 -15.20 -9.63
N SER A 25 11.15 -16.25 -9.34
CA SER A 25 11.69 -17.59 -9.12
C SER A 25 10.72 -18.66 -9.61
N LYS A 26 11.26 -19.83 -9.97
CA LYS A 26 10.46 -21.04 -10.25
C LYS A 26 9.98 -21.74 -8.99
N ASN A 27 10.61 -21.47 -7.85
CA ASN A 27 10.31 -22.08 -6.56
C ASN A 27 10.05 -21.00 -5.52
N VAL A 28 9.09 -21.19 -4.63
CA VAL A 28 8.76 -20.24 -3.55
C VAL A 28 9.94 -19.98 -2.61
N ALA A 29 10.81 -20.97 -2.42
CA ALA A 29 12.03 -20.85 -1.62
C ALA A 29 13.22 -20.25 -2.39
N GLY A 30 13.03 -19.87 -3.66
CA GLY A 30 14.10 -19.36 -4.51
C GLY A 30 14.92 -20.44 -5.23
N PRO A 31 16.10 -20.09 -5.78
CA PRO A 31 16.67 -18.75 -5.75
C PRO A 31 15.87 -17.75 -6.60
N TYR A 32 15.81 -16.52 -6.16
CA TYR A 32 15.16 -15.43 -6.89
C TYR A 32 16.15 -14.68 -7.76
N SER A 33 15.72 -14.37 -8.97
CA SER A 33 16.45 -13.52 -9.90
C SER A 33 15.83 -12.13 -9.91
N PHE A 34 16.63 -11.11 -9.58
CA PHE A 34 16.19 -9.73 -9.66
C PHE A 34 15.92 -9.34 -11.12
N VAL A 35 14.78 -8.71 -11.35
CA VAL A 35 14.34 -8.25 -12.67
C VAL A 35 14.62 -6.76 -12.83
N ASN A 36 14.02 -5.94 -11.98
CA ASN A 36 14.14 -4.48 -12.05
C ASN A 36 13.66 -3.82 -10.75
N ALA A 37 13.95 -2.51 -10.61
CA ALA A 37 13.36 -1.67 -9.58
C ALA A 37 13.00 -0.30 -10.16
N PHE A 38 11.77 0.15 -9.95
CA PHE A 38 11.26 1.39 -10.55
C PHE A 38 10.11 1.96 -9.72
N ARG A 39 9.78 3.21 -9.98
CA ARG A 39 8.57 3.81 -9.41
C ARG A 39 7.34 3.42 -10.25
N PRO A 40 6.23 3.04 -9.61
CA PRO A 40 4.98 2.69 -10.29
C PRO A 40 4.44 3.79 -11.20
N ASN A 41 3.82 3.39 -12.29
CA ASN A 41 2.91 4.21 -13.11
C ASN A 41 3.50 5.53 -13.64
N ALA A 42 4.79 5.56 -13.98
CA ALA A 42 5.43 6.72 -14.60
C ALA A 42 4.70 7.15 -15.88
N GLY A 43 4.31 8.41 -15.97
CA GLY A 43 3.60 8.99 -17.12
C GLY A 43 2.08 8.76 -17.11
N PHE A 44 1.53 7.99 -16.18
CA PHE A 44 0.11 7.70 -16.11
C PHE A 44 -0.60 8.50 -14.99
N TRP A 45 -1.86 8.81 -15.22
CA TRP A 45 -2.76 9.34 -14.19
C TRP A 45 -3.67 8.22 -13.65
N PRO A 46 -4.05 8.27 -12.37
CA PRO A 46 -4.99 7.30 -11.82
C PRO A 46 -6.36 7.40 -12.47
N VAL A 47 -7.08 6.29 -12.54
CA VAL A 47 -8.43 6.25 -13.17
C VAL A 47 -9.45 7.14 -12.45
N ASN A 48 -9.20 7.48 -11.21
CA ASN A 48 -10.03 8.40 -10.42
C ASN A 48 -9.38 9.78 -10.22
N VAL A 49 -8.50 10.20 -11.13
CA VAL A 49 -7.88 11.52 -11.11
C VAL A 49 -8.93 12.63 -11.25
N GLN A 50 -8.72 13.71 -10.52
CA GLN A 50 -9.47 14.95 -10.68
C GLN A 50 -8.59 15.99 -11.38
N GLU A 51 -9.19 16.94 -12.12
CA GLU A 51 -8.45 17.98 -12.84
C GLU A 51 -7.53 18.82 -11.93
N LEU A 52 -7.94 19.01 -10.69
CA LEU A 52 -7.11 19.64 -9.66
C LEU A 52 -5.74 18.95 -9.50
N HIS A 53 -5.71 17.62 -9.59
CA HIS A 53 -4.49 16.84 -9.40
C HIS A 53 -3.52 16.90 -10.59
N LYS A 54 -3.99 17.36 -11.73
CA LYS A 54 -3.16 17.54 -12.94
C LYS A 54 -2.41 18.86 -12.97
N GLN A 55 -2.70 19.75 -12.02
CA GLN A 55 -1.99 21.03 -11.89
C GLN A 55 -0.56 20.80 -11.39
N PRO A 56 0.39 21.66 -11.76
CA PRO A 56 1.74 21.58 -11.22
C PRO A 56 1.73 21.60 -9.69
N CYS A 57 2.60 20.81 -9.08
CA CYS A 57 2.81 20.86 -7.64
C CYS A 57 3.52 22.17 -7.29
N THR A 58 2.89 22.99 -6.46
CA THR A 58 3.45 24.27 -5.99
C THR A 58 4.09 24.16 -4.61
N LEU A 59 4.10 22.95 -4.04
CA LEU A 59 4.57 22.76 -2.68
C LEU A 59 6.06 22.45 -2.62
N SER A 60 6.74 23.08 -1.68
CA SER A 60 8.13 22.80 -1.36
C SER A 60 8.29 21.37 -0.79
N ALA A 61 9.48 20.80 -0.99
CA ALA A 61 9.84 19.45 -0.59
C ALA A 61 9.82 19.20 0.94
N ASP A 62 9.48 20.19 1.74
CA ASP A 62 9.57 20.15 3.21
C ASP A 62 8.35 19.54 3.91
N LEU A 63 7.45 18.93 3.18
CA LEU A 63 6.32 18.22 3.77
C LEU A 63 6.78 16.89 4.37
N ARG A 64 7.43 16.95 5.50
CA ARG A 64 7.70 15.77 6.34
C ARG A 64 6.48 15.50 7.21
N PHE A 65 5.54 14.76 6.69
CA PHE A 65 4.44 14.26 7.50
C PHE A 65 4.82 12.90 8.08
N SER A 66 4.87 12.83 9.38
CA SER A 66 4.89 11.58 10.12
C SER A 66 3.63 11.49 10.96
N GLY A 67 2.91 10.42 10.81
CA GLY A 67 1.92 9.96 11.75
C GLY A 67 0.73 10.87 11.96
N GLY A 68 -0.17 10.93 11.07
CA GLY A 68 -1.31 11.70 11.43
C GLY A 68 -2.43 11.77 10.45
N GLU A 69 -3.35 12.55 10.84
CA GLU A 69 -4.44 13.02 10.03
C GLU A 69 -4.02 14.28 9.30
N LEU A 70 -4.59 14.47 8.15
CA LEU A 70 -4.27 15.60 7.33
C LEU A 70 -4.56 16.94 7.95
N PRO A 71 -3.74 17.93 7.57
CA PRO A 71 -4.20 19.31 7.58
C PRO A 71 -5.48 19.45 6.74
N ALA A 72 -6.32 20.41 7.11
CA ALA A 72 -7.68 20.61 6.61
C ALA A 72 -7.87 20.73 5.06
N HIS A 73 -6.81 20.66 4.27
CA HIS A 73 -6.83 20.75 2.82
C HIS A 73 -5.83 19.78 2.16
N PRO A 74 -6.17 18.49 2.13
CA PRO A 74 -5.34 17.45 1.50
C PRO A 74 -5.05 17.73 0.02
N ASP A 75 -5.99 18.32 -0.68
CA ASP A 75 -5.89 18.61 -2.11
C ASP A 75 -4.81 19.65 -2.46
N ARG A 76 -4.33 20.41 -1.48
CA ARG A 76 -3.21 21.35 -1.68
C ARG A 76 -1.84 20.65 -1.73
N LEU A 77 -1.79 19.38 -1.33
CA LEU A 77 -0.57 18.57 -1.31
C LEU A 77 -0.39 17.81 -2.63
N ASN A 78 -0.52 18.39 -3.78
CA ASN A 78 -0.50 17.67 -5.07
C ASN A 78 0.79 16.88 -5.32
N LEU A 79 1.08 15.92 -4.43
CA LEU A 79 2.21 14.99 -4.54
C LEU A 79 2.03 14.02 -5.71
N LEU A 80 0.79 13.72 -6.08
CA LEU A 80 0.45 12.95 -7.27
C LEU A 80 1.02 13.62 -8.54
N GLY A 81 0.80 14.92 -8.70
CA GLY A 81 1.30 15.69 -9.83
C GLY A 81 2.83 15.83 -9.81
N ARG A 82 3.44 15.95 -8.62
CA ARG A 82 4.89 15.97 -8.45
C ARG A 82 5.56 14.74 -9.07
N ASP A 83 4.98 13.57 -8.82
CA ASP A 83 5.59 12.28 -9.16
C ASP A 83 5.05 11.69 -10.48
N GLN A 84 4.19 12.40 -11.21
CA GLN A 84 3.51 11.89 -12.39
C GLN A 84 4.50 11.42 -13.47
N ILE A 85 5.52 12.20 -13.79
CA ILE A 85 6.48 11.87 -14.86
C ILE A 85 7.47 10.79 -14.38
N SER A 86 7.98 10.92 -13.15
CA SER A 86 9.01 10.01 -12.60
C SER A 86 8.46 8.69 -12.08
N GLY A 87 7.16 8.57 -11.96
CA GLY A 87 6.48 7.45 -11.31
C GLY A 87 6.20 7.72 -9.83
N GLN A 88 5.14 7.09 -9.35
CA GLN A 88 4.66 7.25 -7.99
C GLN A 88 5.59 6.55 -6.97
N MET A 89 5.65 7.06 -5.75
CA MET A 89 6.40 6.38 -4.68
C MET A 89 5.71 5.08 -4.31
N ALA A 90 6.49 4.02 -4.01
CA ALA A 90 5.97 2.78 -3.44
C ALA A 90 6.72 2.48 -2.14
N ARG A 91 6.00 2.58 -1.02
CA ARG A 91 6.52 2.31 0.32
C ARG A 91 5.91 1.03 0.88
N ASP A 92 5.30 1.02 2.04
CA ASP A 92 4.67 -0.18 2.58
C ASP A 92 3.69 -0.78 1.57
N MET A 93 3.85 -2.07 1.29
CA MET A 93 3.19 -2.67 0.14
C MET A 93 2.74 -4.10 0.38
N ASN A 94 1.76 -4.51 -0.40
CA ASN A 94 1.27 -5.88 -0.47
C ASN A 94 0.85 -6.24 -1.89
N LEU A 95 0.67 -7.51 -2.15
CA LEU A 95 0.15 -8.04 -3.41
C LEU A 95 -1.17 -8.75 -3.19
N PHE A 96 -2.05 -8.64 -4.16
CA PHE A 96 -3.33 -9.34 -4.18
C PHE A 96 -3.60 -9.86 -5.60
N VAL A 97 -3.95 -11.12 -5.71
CA VAL A 97 -4.43 -11.73 -6.96
C VAL A 97 -5.91 -12.00 -6.81
N ASP A 98 -6.71 -11.45 -7.70
CA ASP A 98 -8.17 -11.62 -7.68
C ASP A 98 -8.59 -12.96 -8.32
N ASP A 99 -9.86 -13.32 -8.18
CA ASP A 99 -10.42 -14.57 -8.67
C ASP A 99 -10.33 -14.74 -10.20
N ASP A 100 -10.18 -13.63 -10.93
CA ASP A 100 -9.99 -13.61 -12.39
C ASP A 100 -8.51 -13.72 -12.83
N GLY A 101 -7.60 -13.85 -11.87
CA GLY A 101 -6.16 -13.93 -12.11
C GLY A 101 -5.47 -12.58 -12.30
N ILE A 102 -6.18 -11.47 -12.23
CA ILE A 102 -5.57 -10.15 -12.30
C ILE A 102 -4.86 -9.85 -10.97
N ALA A 103 -3.60 -9.47 -11.05
CA ALA A 103 -2.81 -9.12 -9.89
C ALA A 103 -2.75 -7.61 -9.65
N TYR A 104 -2.72 -7.25 -8.40
CA TYR A 104 -2.67 -5.88 -7.93
C TYR A 104 -1.56 -5.67 -6.92
N HIS A 105 -0.88 -4.53 -7.04
CA HIS A 105 0.04 -4.02 -6.04
C HIS A 105 -0.63 -2.91 -5.26
N ILE A 106 -0.70 -3.07 -3.95
CA ILE A 106 -1.31 -2.13 -3.00
C ILE A 106 -0.19 -1.52 -2.21
N TYR A 107 -0.06 -0.19 -2.20
CA TYR A 107 1.08 0.44 -1.55
C TYR A 107 0.78 1.86 -1.06
N SER A 108 1.50 2.26 -0.01
CA SER A 108 1.51 3.64 0.47
C SER A 108 2.35 4.50 -0.47
N SER A 109 1.81 5.61 -0.89
CA SER A 109 2.40 6.55 -1.84
C SER A 109 2.26 8.00 -1.37
N GLU A 110 2.69 8.95 -2.19
CA GLU A 110 2.54 10.38 -1.91
C GLU A 110 3.05 10.74 -0.50
N GLU A 111 4.27 10.35 -0.16
CA GLU A 111 4.89 10.48 1.17
C GLU A 111 4.09 9.78 2.28
N ASN A 112 3.54 8.59 2.02
CA ASN A 112 2.61 7.82 2.85
C ASN A 112 1.23 8.45 3.04
N SER A 113 0.97 9.59 2.42
CA SER A 113 -0.30 10.27 2.63
C SER A 113 -1.49 9.57 2.00
N THR A 114 -1.27 8.75 0.98
CA THR A 114 -2.32 8.21 0.12
C THR A 114 -2.04 6.75 -0.23
N LEU A 115 -3.05 5.91 -0.20
CA LEU A 115 -2.96 4.53 -0.66
C LEU A 115 -3.16 4.47 -2.19
N HIS A 116 -2.30 3.73 -2.87
CA HIS A 116 -2.47 3.41 -4.29
C HIS A 116 -2.75 1.92 -4.47
N ILE A 117 -3.59 1.60 -5.45
CA ILE A 117 -3.82 0.23 -5.94
C ILE A 117 -3.55 0.25 -7.44
N SER A 118 -2.56 -0.53 -7.86
CA SER A 118 -2.10 -0.60 -9.26
C SER A 118 -2.28 -2.00 -9.82
N GLN A 119 -2.84 -2.11 -11.00
CA GLN A 119 -2.90 -3.37 -11.73
C GLN A 119 -1.53 -3.70 -12.31
N LEU A 120 -1.09 -4.93 -12.12
CA LEU A 120 0.12 -5.45 -12.73
C LEU A 120 -0.13 -5.92 -14.17
N THR A 121 0.95 -6.12 -14.92
CA THR A 121 0.91 -6.81 -16.23
C THR A 121 0.60 -8.30 -16.05
N ASP A 122 0.20 -8.99 -17.11
CA ASP A 122 -0.21 -10.39 -17.07
C ASP A 122 0.93 -11.34 -16.61
N ASP A 123 2.18 -10.94 -16.78
CA ASP A 123 3.36 -11.65 -16.30
C ASP A 123 3.76 -11.25 -14.86
N TYR A 124 3.01 -10.35 -14.24
CA TYR A 124 3.20 -9.81 -12.89
C TYR A 124 4.53 -9.07 -12.64
N THR A 125 5.29 -8.77 -13.68
CA THR A 125 6.64 -8.19 -13.53
C THR A 125 6.68 -6.67 -13.68
N SER A 126 5.57 -6.03 -14.05
CA SER A 126 5.48 -4.59 -14.25
C SER A 126 4.07 -4.06 -13.97
N TYR A 127 3.87 -2.77 -14.19
CA TYR A 127 2.58 -2.10 -14.04
C TYR A 127 1.92 -1.91 -15.40
N SER A 128 0.59 -2.16 -15.45
CA SER A 128 -0.20 -1.95 -16.66
C SER A 128 -0.43 -0.47 -17.00
N GLY A 129 -0.12 0.44 -16.07
CA GLY A 129 -0.47 1.86 -16.13
C GLY A 129 -1.86 2.18 -15.56
N LYS A 130 -2.68 1.17 -15.28
CA LYS A 130 -3.99 1.36 -14.65
C LYS A 130 -3.86 1.31 -13.13
N TYR A 131 -4.19 2.42 -12.46
CA TYR A 131 -4.18 2.50 -11.00
C TYR A 131 -5.21 3.50 -10.49
N ALA A 132 -5.49 3.42 -9.21
CA ALA A 132 -6.34 4.37 -8.49
C ALA A 132 -5.70 4.77 -7.16
N ARG A 133 -6.10 5.94 -6.64
CA ARG A 133 -5.65 6.46 -5.36
C ARG A 133 -6.82 6.58 -4.39
N PHE A 134 -6.58 6.27 -3.13
CA PHE A 134 -7.59 6.22 -2.08
C PHE A 134 -7.09 6.83 -0.79
N PHE A 135 -8.01 7.32 0.01
CA PHE A 135 -7.74 7.88 1.34
C PHE A 135 -6.65 8.96 1.33
N PRO A 136 -6.73 9.97 0.42
CA PRO A 136 -5.70 11.00 0.36
C PRO A 136 -5.58 11.67 1.72
N GLY A 137 -4.34 11.66 2.25
CA GLY A 137 -3.98 12.21 3.51
C GLY A 137 -4.44 11.53 4.77
N ARG A 138 -4.87 10.32 4.64
CA ARG A 138 -5.17 9.51 5.82
C ARG A 138 -3.94 8.83 6.40
N PHE A 139 -2.79 8.85 5.70
CA PHE A 139 -1.54 8.26 6.14
C PHE A 139 -1.74 6.81 6.62
N MET A 140 -2.25 5.98 5.71
CA MET A 140 -2.47 4.56 5.97
C MET A 140 -1.30 3.74 5.45
N GLU A 141 -0.67 2.99 6.34
CA GLU A 141 0.48 2.12 6.06
C GLU A 141 0.11 0.64 6.16
N ALA A 142 1.07 -0.21 5.75
CA ALA A 142 1.01 -1.67 5.88
C ALA A 142 -0.33 -2.26 5.38
N PRO A 143 -0.70 -2.01 4.13
CA PRO A 143 -1.98 -2.47 3.61
C PRO A 143 -2.02 -3.99 3.50
N ALA A 144 -3.08 -4.62 4.02
CA ALA A 144 -3.40 -6.04 3.82
C ALA A 144 -4.80 -6.13 3.21
N LEU A 145 -4.88 -6.57 1.95
CA LEU A 145 -6.12 -6.68 1.19
C LEU A 145 -6.57 -8.14 1.14
N PHE A 146 -7.86 -8.36 1.36
CA PHE A 146 -8.47 -9.67 1.18
C PHE A 146 -9.90 -9.54 0.63
N LYS A 147 -10.45 -10.64 0.12
CA LYS A 147 -11.79 -10.70 -0.46
C LYS A 147 -12.66 -11.67 0.32
N GLN A 148 -13.89 -11.26 0.63
CA GLN A 148 -14.88 -12.10 1.29
C GLN A 148 -16.26 -11.80 0.72
N LYS A 149 -16.99 -12.85 0.31
CA LYS A 149 -18.37 -12.74 -0.21
C LYS A 149 -18.52 -11.67 -1.30
N GLY A 150 -17.55 -11.62 -2.23
CA GLY A 150 -17.55 -10.69 -3.35
C GLY A 150 -17.21 -9.23 -2.99
N LYS A 151 -16.81 -8.96 -1.75
CA LYS A 151 -16.35 -7.63 -1.31
C LYS A 151 -14.87 -7.66 -0.98
N TYR A 152 -14.22 -6.55 -1.21
CA TYR A 152 -12.82 -6.30 -0.87
C TYR A 152 -12.73 -5.60 0.46
N TYR A 153 -11.79 -6.02 1.28
CA TYR A 153 -11.51 -5.46 2.59
C TYR A 153 -10.04 -5.11 2.70
N LEU A 154 -9.76 -4.01 3.36
CA LEU A 154 -8.42 -3.57 3.73
C LEU A 154 -8.29 -3.51 5.23
N ILE A 155 -7.16 -4.00 5.76
CA ILE A 155 -6.67 -3.71 7.10
C ILE A 155 -5.34 -2.98 6.94
N MET A 156 -5.17 -1.90 7.69
CA MET A 156 -4.04 -0.98 7.60
C MET A 156 -3.70 -0.44 8.98
N SER A 157 -2.59 0.26 9.10
CA SER A 157 -2.22 1.04 10.29
C SER A 157 -2.16 2.54 9.96
N GLY A 158 -2.04 3.36 11.00
CA GLY A 158 -1.62 4.76 10.85
C GLY A 158 -0.10 4.88 10.79
N CYS A 159 0.42 6.02 10.35
CA CYS A 159 1.84 6.36 10.34
C CYS A 159 2.25 6.95 11.69
N THR A 160 2.67 6.13 12.63
CA THR A 160 3.15 6.56 13.96
C THR A 160 4.60 6.15 14.25
N GLY A 161 5.37 5.88 13.20
CA GLY A 161 6.71 5.34 13.32
C GLY A 161 6.70 3.96 13.97
N TRP A 162 7.52 3.75 14.99
CA TRP A 162 7.59 2.48 15.71
C TRP A 162 6.54 2.33 16.83
N ALA A 163 5.78 3.40 17.12
CA ALA A 163 4.73 3.34 18.13
C ALA A 163 3.50 2.60 17.56
N PRO A 164 2.93 1.62 18.28
CA PRO A 164 1.73 0.94 17.83
C PRO A 164 0.53 1.89 17.85
N ASN A 165 -0.41 1.65 16.93
CA ASN A 165 -1.63 2.45 16.83
C ASN A 165 -2.84 1.56 16.52
N ALA A 166 -4.03 2.16 16.57
CA ALA A 166 -5.27 1.49 16.25
C ALA A 166 -5.31 1.06 14.78
N GLY A 167 -5.78 -0.15 14.53
CA GLY A 167 -5.99 -0.64 13.17
C GLY A 167 -7.01 0.21 12.43
N ARG A 168 -6.81 0.37 11.14
CA ARG A 168 -7.73 1.03 10.22
C ARG A 168 -8.25 0.02 9.21
N SER A 169 -9.49 0.18 8.80
CA SER A 169 -10.08 -0.75 7.84
C SER A 169 -10.99 -0.06 6.85
N ALA A 170 -11.19 -0.70 5.71
CA ALA A 170 -12.08 -0.21 4.68
C ALA A 170 -12.71 -1.36 3.90
N VAL A 171 -13.83 -1.08 3.22
CA VAL A 171 -14.56 -2.04 2.40
C VAL A 171 -14.96 -1.42 1.06
N ALA A 172 -14.95 -2.23 -0.01
CA ALA A 172 -15.48 -1.86 -1.32
C ALA A 172 -16.16 -3.04 -2.01
N SER A 173 -17.04 -2.73 -2.96
CA SER A 173 -17.65 -3.74 -3.86
C SER A 173 -16.81 -3.98 -5.11
N SER A 174 -15.86 -3.11 -5.40
CA SER A 174 -14.89 -3.21 -6.48
C SER A 174 -13.53 -2.80 -5.96
N ILE A 175 -12.46 -3.43 -6.45
CA ILE A 175 -11.10 -3.06 -6.07
C ILE A 175 -10.77 -1.60 -6.47
N TRP A 176 -11.45 -1.10 -7.49
CA TRP A 176 -11.36 0.27 -7.97
C TRP A 176 -12.23 1.25 -7.17
N GLY A 177 -12.84 0.79 -6.07
CA GLY A 177 -13.71 1.59 -5.21
C GLY A 177 -15.14 1.76 -5.73
N PRO A 178 -15.90 2.70 -5.18
CA PRO A 178 -15.47 3.53 -4.06
C PRO A 178 -15.24 2.72 -2.78
N TRP A 179 -14.17 3.05 -2.06
CA TRP A 179 -13.86 2.48 -0.76
C TRP A 179 -14.53 3.27 0.35
N LYS A 180 -15.14 2.56 1.29
CA LYS A 180 -15.71 3.12 2.51
C LYS A 180 -14.81 2.76 3.68
N GLU A 181 -14.28 3.77 4.35
CA GLU A 181 -13.54 3.60 5.60
C GLU A 181 -14.47 3.07 6.69
N LEU A 182 -13.96 2.13 7.47
CA LEU A 182 -14.63 1.53 8.62
C LEU A 182 -13.87 1.88 9.90
N GLU A 183 -14.37 1.41 11.02
CA GLU A 183 -13.72 1.52 12.32
C GLU A 183 -12.53 0.56 12.46
N ASN A 184 -11.82 0.66 13.60
CA ASN A 184 -10.81 -0.30 14.00
C ASN A 184 -11.37 -1.73 13.93
N PRO A 185 -10.77 -2.64 13.15
CA PRO A 185 -11.28 -4.00 12.98
C PRO A 185 -11.02 -4.89 14.21
N PHE A 186 -10.10 -4.51 15.07
CA PHE A 186 -9.70 -5.30 16.23
C PHE A 186 -10.64 -5.10 17.42
N ARG A 187 -10.75 -6.14 18.25
CA ARG A 187 -11.61 -6.14 19.46
C ARG A 187 -10.88 -6.86 20.58
N GLY A 188 -11.16 -6.47 21.81
CA GLY A 188 -10.56 -7.02 23.02
C GLY A 188 -9.44 -6.17 23.59
N GLU A 189 -8.77 -6.68 24.60
CA GLU A 189 -7.65 -6.01 25.25
C GLU A 189 -6.51 -5.71 24.26
N ASN A 190 -5.94 -4.52 24.30
CA ASN A 190 -4.91 -4.01 23.39
C ASN A 190 -5.35 -3.86 21.92
N SER A 191 -6.66 -3.88 21.62
CA SER A 191 -7.16 -3.64 20.26
C SER A 191 -6.89 -2.22 19.76
N GLU A 192 -6.81 -1.25 20.67
CA GLU A 192 -6.49 0.16 20.37
C GLU A 192 -5.04 0.39 19.91
N VAL A 193 -4.18 -0.59 20.11
CA VAL A 193 -2.80 -0.61 19.64
C VAL A 193 -2.53 -1.81 18.72
N SER A 194 -3.58 -2.36 18.11
CA SER A 194 -3.50 -3.49 17.17
C SER A 194 -2.71 -4.69 17.73
N PHE A 195 -2.84 -4.95 19.04
CA PHE A 195 -2.09 -5.98 19.76
C PHE A 195 -0.56 -5.81 19.65
N TYR A 196 -0.10 -4.56 19.59
CA TYR A 196 1.31 -4.18 19.35
C TYR A 196 1.86 -4.70 18.01
N SER A 197 1.02 -4.77 16.99
CA SER A 197 1.40 -5.29 15.67
C SER A 197 0.98 -4.35 14.54
N GLN A 198 1.63 -4.53 13.39
CA GLN A 198 1.28 -3.88 12.14
C GLN A 198 0.88 -4.96 11.12
N SER A 199 -0.15 -4.70 10.32
CA SER A 199 -0.67 -5.68 9.36
C SER A 199 0.36 -6.07 8.30
N THR A 200 0.41 -7.37 7.97
CA THR A 200 1.23 -7.87 6.87
C THR A 200 0.37 -8.65 5.87
N TYR A 201 -0.53 -9.48 6.34
CA TYR A 201 -1.36 -10.30 5.48
C TYR A 201 -2.66 -10.73 6.19
N VAL A 202 -3.66 -11.09 5.40
CA VAL A 202 -4.89 -11.74 5.89
C VAL A 202 -5.04 -13.08 5.17
N LEU A 203 -4.72 -14.16 5.87
CA LEU A 203 -4.68 -15.51 5.31
C LEU A 203 -6.07 -16.17 5.37
N PRO A 204 -6.66 -16.57 4.24
CA PRO A 204 -7.88 -17.39 4.26
C PRO A 204 -7.64 -18.73 4.94
N VAL A 205 -8.57 -19.18 5.78
CA VAL A 205 -8.49 -20.50 6.43
C VAL A 205 -9.05 -21.55 5.47
N PRO A 206 -8.25 -22.54 5.04
CA PRO A 206 -8.74 -23.59 4.15
C PRO A 206 -9.97 -24.32 4.72
N GLY A 207 -10.98 -24.52 3.87
CA GLY A 207 -12.25 -25.17 4.27
C GLY A 207 -13.23 -24.25 5.05
N HIS A 208 -12.90 -22.99 5.27
CA HIS A 208 -13.74 -22.03 5.98
C HIS A 208 -13.87 -20.71 5.21
N ALA A 209 -14.90 -20.58 4.41
CA ALA A 209 -15.09 -19.41 3.52
C ALA A 209 -15.30 -18.07 4.25
N ASP A 210 -15.52 -18.09 5.56
CA ASP A 210 -15.81 -16.92 6.39
C ASP A 210 -14.77 -16.66 7.50
N ARG A 211 -13.66 -17.43 7.48
CA ARG A 211 -12.61 -17.32 8.49
C ARG A 211 -11.28 -16.95 7.86
N PHE A 212 -10.60 -16.05 8.53
CA PHE A 212 -9.28 -15.55 8.14
C PHE A 212 -8.38 -15.46 9.36
N ILE A 213 -7.09 -15.63 9.13
CA ILE A 213 -6.06 -15.38 10.14
C ILE A 213 -5.44 -14.03 9.82
N TYR A 214 -5.55 -13.08 10.74
CA TYR A 214 -4.78 -11.85 10.68
C TYR A 214 -3.32 -12.15 11.01
N MET A 215 -2.44 -11.71 10.15
CA MET A 215 -0.99 -11.78 10.35
C MET A 215 -0.48 -10.36 10.55
N GLY A 216 0.25 -10.16 11.62
CA GLY A 216 0.82 -8.87 11.95
C GLY A 216 2.22 -9.01 12.52
N ASP A 217 3.10 -8.11 12.11
CA ASP A 217 4.46 -8.02 12.63
C ASP A 217 4.47 -7.23 13.93
N ARG A 218 5.11 -7.79 14.93
CA ARG A 218 5.42 -7.09 16.18
C ARG A 218 6.83 -6.53 16.11
N TRP A 219 6.91 -5.22 16.14
CA TRP A 219 8.20 -4.53 16.14
C TRP A 219 8.80 -4.51 17.54
N THR A 220 9.97 -5.11 17.68
CA THR A 220 10.79 -5.04 18.90
C THR A 220 12.16 -4.47 18.51
N PRO A 221 12.27 -3.14 18.36
CA PRO A 221 13.47 -2.50 17.80
C PRO A 221 14.76 -2.87 18.52
N GLU A 222 14.68 -3.15 19.84
CA GLU A 222 15.81 -3.57 20.63
C GLU A 222 16.30 -5.00 20.31
N ASN A 223 15.44 -5.80 19.67
CA ASN A 223 15.71 -7.21 19.34
C ASN A 223 15.66 -7.46 17.82
N ALA A 224 15.72 -6.43 17.02
CA ALA A 224 15.83 -6.56 15.56
C ALA A 224 17.22 -7.11 15.21
N ILE A 225 17.32 -8.42 15.09
CA ILE A 225 18.50 -9.15 14.63
C ILE A 225 18.43 -9.31 13.12
#